data_91bd5129d3c9cbddc40f06053c836b66
#
_entry.id   91bd5129d3c9cbddc40f06053c836b66
#
_cell.length_a   1.000
_cell.length_b   1.000
_cell.length_c   1.000
_cell.angle_alpha   90.00
_cell.angle_beta   90.00
_cell.angle_gamma   90.00
#
_symmetry.space_group_name_H-M   'P 1'
#
loop_
_entity.id
_entity.type
_entity.pdbx_description
1 polymer ?
#
loop_
_entity_poly.entity_id
_entity_poly.type
_entity_poly.pdbx_seq_one_letter_code
_entity_poly.pdbx_strand_id
1 'polypeptide(L)'
;MIIAVDGPTASGKGTLAKALAAHFGLPFLDTGLLYRAVGRHVQLHNGNPDDPADALAGCDFPDSLLDDAALRTEEVGGLASRVSIHPEVRAALNKRQVDFANQPSGALLDGRDIGTVIAPHADVKLFVTAPAEVRAQRRYDEMQRHGIDVRFADILADIHARDARDMGRVDAPLKPAQDALLLDTGDLTIGGAVQAAIALVESRLRKS
;
A
#
# COMPACT_ATOMS: atom_id res chain seq x y z
N MET A 1 -5.30 -12.16 15.68
CA MET A 1 -5.09 -10.68 15.67
C MET A 1 -4.92 -10.21 14.25
N ILE A 2 -5.64 -9.15 13.85
CA ILE A 2 -5.56 -8.56 12.54
C ILE A 2 -5.10 -7.10 12.70
N ILE A 3 -4.03 -6.72 11.98
CA ILE A 3 -3.52 -5.35 11.94
C ILE A 3 -3.67 -4.80 10.52
N ALA A 4 -4.39 -3.71 10.37
CA ALA A 4 -4.53 -2.97 9.12
C ALA A 4 -3.58 -1.76 9.11
N VAL A 5 -2.78 -1.61 8.04
CA VAL A 5 -1.88 -0.47 7.86
C VAL A 5 -2.19 0.21 6.53
N ASP A 6 -2.76 1.40 6.62
CA ASP A 6 -3.12 2.20 5.45
C ASP A 6 -2.31 3.49 5.37
N GLY A 7 -2.27 4.10 4.20
CA GLY A 7 -1.61 5.38 4.01
C GLY A 7 -1.14 5.63 2.58
N PRO A 8 -0.77 6.87 2.25
CA PRO A 8 -0.37 7.27 0.92
C PRO A 8 0.96 6.62 0.48
N THR A 9 1.27 6.76 -0.80
CA THR A 9 2.54 6.28 -1.35
C THR A 9 3.74 6.95 -0.68
N ALA A 10 4.85 6.22 -0.55
CA ALA A 10 6.11 6.70 0.04
C ALA A 10 6.02 7.23 1.50
N SER A 11 4.94 6.94 2.24
CA SER A 11 4.82 7.29 3.67
C SER A 11 5.68 6.45 4.60
N GLY A 12 6.38 5.44 4.09
CA GLY A 12 7.17 4.50 4.89
C GLY A 12 6.35 3.32 5.46
N LYS A 13 5.05 3.24 5.18
CA LYS A 13 4.15 2.22 5.74
C LYS A 13 4.61 0.79 5.46
N GLY A 14 5.13 0.47 4.26
CA GLY A 14 5.59 -0.89 3.94
C GLY A 14 6.74 -1.36 4.83
N THR A 15 7.67 -0.48 5.18
CA THR A 15 8.75 -0.76 6.12
C THR A 15 8.20 -0.98 7.53
N LEU A 16 7.27 -0.12 7.96
CA LEU A 16 6.59 -0.23 9.25
C LEU A 16 5.77 -1.52 9.34
N ALA A 17 4.98 -1.81 8.31
CA ALA A 17 4.14 -3.01 8.25
C ALA A 17 4.95 -4.30 8.37
N LYS A 18 6.08 -4.40 7.63
CA LYS A 18 6.99 -5.55 7.76
C LYS A 18 7.59 -5.68 9.16
N ALA A 19 8.02 -4.56 9.76
CA ALA A 19 8.58 -4.56 11.10
C ALA A 19 7.54 -4.96 12.16
N LEU A 20 6.30 -4.46 12.04
CA LEU A 20 5.17 -4.84 12.91
C LEU A 20 4.83 -6.32 12.74
N ALA A 21 4.75 -6.83 11.50
CA ALA A 21 4.47 -8.23 11.23
C ALA A 21 5.51 -9.15 11.90
N ALA A 22 6.80 -8.80 11.77
CA ALA A 22 7.88 -9.52 12.42
C ALA A 22 7.79 -9.45 13.96
N HIS A 23 7.50 -8.26 14.52
CA HIS A 23 7.41 -8.04 15.96
C HIS A 23 6.25 -8.84 16.60
N PHE A 24 5.09 -8.87 15.95
CA PHE A 24 3.91 -9.58 16.46
C PHE A 24 3.79 -11.02 15.97
N GLY A 25 4.72 -11.50 15.15
CA GLY A 25 4.71 -12.88 14.61
C GLY A 25 3.52 -13.13 13.67
N LEU A 26 3.08 -12.11 12.90
CA LEU A 26 1.93 -12.21 12.01
C LEU A 26 2.36 -12.46 10.55
N PRO A 27 1.60 -13.28 9.81
CA PRO A 27 1.69 -13.31 8.36
C PRO A 27 1.47 -11.90 7.77
N PHE A 28 2.23 -11.57 6.71
CA PHE A 28 2.24 -10.26 6.09
C PHE A 28 1.78 -10.29 4.64
N LEU A 29 0.86 -9.39 4.27
CA LEU A 29 0.46 -9.16 2.89
C LEU A 29 0.63 -7.68 2.51
N ASP A 30 1.51 -7.43 1.54
CA ASP A 30 1.57 -6.16 0.80
C ASP A 30 0.52 -6.22 -0.33
N THR A 31 -0.65 -5.64 -0.10
CA THR A 31 -1.72 -5.66 -1.11
C THR A 31 -1.36 -4.82 -2.33
N GLY A 32 -0.47 -3.85 -2.18
CA GLY A 32 0.05 -3.08 -3.31
C GLY A 32 0.76 -3.94 -4.35
N LEU A 33 1.38 -5.06 -3.95
CA LEU A 33 1.98 -6.00 -4.90
C LEU A 33 0.95 -6.67 -5.80
N LEU A 34 -0.26 -6.93 -5.32
CA LEU A 34 -1.34 -7.50 -6.13
C LEU A 34 -1.72 -6.54 -7.27
N TYR A 35 -1.94 -5.26 -6.95
CA TYR A 35 -2.23 -4.23 -7.98
C TYR A 35 -1.05 -4.00 -8.91
N ARG A 36 0.20 -4.13 -8.42
CA ARG A 36 1.40 -4.07 -9.24
C ARG A 36 1.48 -5.25 -10.21
N ALA A 37 1.10 -6.45 -9.77
CA ALA A 37 1.02 -7.63 -10.62
C ALA A 37 -0.03 -7.45 -11.72
N VAL A 38 -1.22 -6.93 -11.40
CA VAL A 38 -2.24 -6.57 -12.41
C VAL A 38 -1.66 -5.58 -13.43
N GLY A 39 -1.11 -4.45 -12.99
CA GLY A 39 -0.55 -3.44 -13.88
C GLY A 39 0.59 -3.99 -14.75
N ARG A 40 1.45 -4.82 -14.18
CA ARG A 40 2.54 -5.49 -14.90
C ARG A 40 2.01 -6.49 -15.93
N HIS A 41 0.99 -7.27 -15.58
CA HIS A 41 0.37 -8.23 -16.49
C HIS A 41 -0.28 -7.51 -17.68
N VAL A 42 -1.00 -6.42 -17.45
CA VAL A 42 -1.53 -5.54 -18.52
C VAL A 42 -0.40 -5.07 -19.43
N GLN A 43 0.71 -4.57 -18.87
CA GLN A 43 1.87 -4.10 -19.63
C GLN A 43 2.48 -5.21 -20.49
N LEU A 44 2.67 -6.41 -19.94
CA LEU A 44 3.26 -7.57 -20.65
C LEU A 44 2.41 -8.01 -21.84
N HIS A 45 1.11 -7.75 -21.80
CA HIS A 45 0.16 -8.07 -22.88
C HIS A 45 -0.15 -6.86 -23.78
N ASN A 46 0.61 -5.78 -23.68
CA ASN A 46 0.43 -4.53 -24.43
C ASN A 46 -0.98 -3.90 -24.25
N GLY A 47 -1.63 -4.15 -23.10
CA GLY A 47 -2.92 -3.56 -22.75
C GLY A 47 -2.80 -2.14 -22.23
N ASN A 48 -3.94 -1.48 -22.12
CA ASN A 48 -4.06 -0.13 -21.55
C ASN A 48 -4.57 -0.21 -20.10
N PRO A 49 -3.78 0.18 -19.08
CA PRO A 49 -4.21 0.14 -17.68
C PRO A 49 -5.35 1.11 -17.33
N ASP A 50 -5.70 2.05 -18.23
CA ASP A 50 -6.86 2.94 -18.07
C ASP A 50 -8.14 2.37 -18.71
N ASP A 51 -8.01 1.27 -19.49
CA ASP A 51 -9.16 0.56 -20.03
C ASP A 51 -9.65 -0.49 -19.01
N PRO A 52 -10.94 -0.45 -18.60
CA PRO A 52 -11.47 -1.37 -17.59
C PRO A 52 -11.37 -2.85 -17.99
N ALA A 53 -11.53 -3.17 -19.28
CA ALA A 53 -11.49 -4.56 -19.76
C ALA A 53 -10.06 -5.12 -19.71
N ASP A 54 -9.08 -4.34 -20.18
CA ASP A 54 -7.67 -4.70 -20.11
C ASP A 54 -7.19 -4.81 -18.66
N ALA A 55 -7.60 -3.88 -17.80
CA ALA A 55 -7.26 -3.90 -16.39
C ALA A 55 -7.85 -5.12 -15.67
N LEU A 56 -9.11 -5.48 -15.97
CA LEU A 56 -9.75 -6.68 -15.42
C LEU A 56 -9.07 -7.96 -15.93
N ALA A 57 -8.76 -8.06 -17.22
CA ALA A 57 -8.00 -9.18 -17.77
C ALA A 57 -6.62 -9.32 -17.10
N GLY A 58 -6.02 -8.20 -16.71
CA GLY A 58 -4.78 -8.18 -15.93
C GLY A 58 -4.86 -8.88 -14.58
N CYS A 59 -6.05 -9.09 -14.01
CA CYS A 59 -6.23 -9.81 -12.75
C CYS A 59 -5.96 -11.32 -12.85
N ASP A 60 -5.95 -11.88 -14.05
CA ASP A 60 -5.63 -13.31 -14.31
C ASP A 60 -4.11 -13.53 -14.40
N PHE A 61 -3.34 -12.81 -13.60
CA PHE A 61 -1.90 -12.97 -13.55
C PHE A 61 -1.49 -14.26 -12.81
N PRO A 62 -0.43 -14.97 -13.27
CA PRO A 62 0.08 -16.16 -12.59
C PRO A 62 0.78 -15.77 -11.27
N ASP A 63 0.67 -16.60 -10.23
CA ASP A 63 1.30 -16.32 -8.92
C ASP A 63 2.81 -16.09 -9.02
N SER A 64 3.49 -16.73 -9.98
CA SER A 64 4.92 -16.50 -10.24
C SER A 64 5.26 -15.04 -10.60
N LEU A 65 4.29 -14.27 -11.10
CA LEU A 65 4.51 -12.85 -11.40
C LEU A 65 4.76 -12.03 -10.12
N LEU A 66 4.30 -12.48 -8.96
CA LEU A 66 4.54 -11.80 -7.67
C LEU A 66 6.04 -11.78 -7.28
N ASP A 67 6.85 -12.64 -7.87
CA ASP A 67 8.29 -12.69 -7.67
C ASP A 67 9.07 -11.81 -8.67
N ASP A 68 8.38 -11.20 -9.67
CA ASP A 68 9.03 -10.31 -10.65
C ASP A 68 9.62 -9.07 -9.96
N ALA A 69 10.93 -8.88 -10.10
CA ALA A 69 11.64 -7.71 -9.56
C ALA A 69 11.09 -6.38 -10.10
N ALA A 70 10.53 -6.38 -11.32
CA ALA A 70 9.91 -5.21 -11.93
C ALA A 70 8.73 -4.66 -11.12
N LEU A 71 8.06 -5.49 -10.30
CA LEU A 71 6.98 -5.02 -9.43
C LEU A 71 7.42 -3.94 -8.44
N ARG A 72 8.72 -3.83 -8.17
CA ARG A 72 9.25 -2.83 -7.22
C ARG A 72 9.64 -1.51 -7.88
N THR A 73 9.51 -1.41 -9.20
CA THR A 73 9.83 -0.18 -9.96
C THR A 73 8.74 0.88 -9.81
N GLU A 74 9.12 2.15 -10.07
CA GLU A 74 8.17 3.27 -10.10
C GLU A 74 7.17 3.15 -11.24
N GLU A 75 7.65 2.72 -12.40
CA GLU A 75 6.80 2.50 -13.56
C GLU A 75 5.62 1.59 -13.22
N VAL A 76 5.92 0.41 -12.69
CA VAL A 76 4.87 -0.55 -12.29
C VAL A 76 4.04 -0.03 -11.11
N GLY A 77 4.63 0.78 -10.23
CA GLY A 77 3.87 1.50 -9.20
C GLY A 77 2.86 2.49 -9.77
N GLY A 78 3.21 3.15 -10.88
CA GLY A 78 2.29 4.00 -11.63
C GLY A 78 1.14 3.21 -12.27
N LEU A 79 1.46 2.07 -12.90
CA LEU A 79 0.45 1.17 -13.48
C LEU A 79 -0.52 0.65 -12.40
N ALA A 80 0.00 0.23 -11.23
CA ALA A 80 -0.82 -0.19 -10.10
C ALA A 80 -1.83 0.88 -9.66
N SER A 81 -1.40 2.14 -9.59
CA SER A 81 -2.28 3.26 -9.25
C SER A 81 -3.38 3.48 -10.30
N ARG A 82 -3.08 3.24 -11.59
CA ARG A 82 -4.05 3.37 -12.69
C ARG A 82 -5.07 2.25 -12.66
N VAL A 83 -4.65 0.98 -12.60
CA VAL A 83 -5.57 -0.17 -12.57
C VAL A 83 -6.43 -0.20 -11.30
N SER A 84 -5.95 0.37 -10.18
CA SER A 84 -6.68 0.35 -8.91
C SER A 84 -7.91 1.27 -8.85
N ILE A 85 -8.13 2.12 -9.86
CA ILE A 85 -9.33 2.95 -9.95
C ILE A 85 -10.55 2.16 -10.42
N HIS A 86 -10.34 1.02 -11.11
CA HIS A 86 -11.40 0.20 -11.67
C HIS A 86 -12.07 -0.66 -10.59
N PRO A 87 -13.38 -0.51 -10.34
CA PRO A 87 -14.09 -1.29 -9.32
C PRO A 87 -14.00 -2.80 -9.55
N GLU A 88 -14.00 -3.24 -10.81
CA GLU A 88 -13.93 -4.64 -11.22
C GLU A 88 -12.59 -5.28 -10.81
N VAL A 89 -11.47 -4.56 -10.99
CA VAL A 89 -10.14 -4.99 -10.53
C VAL A 89 -10.13 -5.14 -9.01
N ARG A 90 -10.71 -4.18 -8.31
CA ARG A 90 -10.80 -4.22 -6.85
C ARG A 90 -11.64 -5.40 -6.38
N ALA A 91 -12.80 -5.65 -7.01
CA ALA A 91 -13.66 -6.79 -6.72
C ALA A 91 -12.94 -8.13 -6.96
N ALA A 92 -12.19 -8.27 -8.07
CA ALA A 92 -11.42 -9.47 -8.38
C ALA A 92 -10.33 -9.77 -7.33
N LEU A 93 -9.66 -8.74 -6.81
CA LEU A 93 -8.61 -8.90 -5.80
C LEU A 93 -9.15 -8.97 -4.36
N ASN A 94 -10.40 -8.57 -4.11
CA ASN A 94 -10.97 -8.46 -2.77
C ASN A 94 -10.95 -9.79 -2.02
N LYS A 95 -11.44 -10.85 -2.65
CA LYS A 95 -11.53 -12.18 -2.01
C LYS A 95 -10.17 -12.63 -1.46
N ARG A 96 -9.10 -12.50 -2.25
CA ARG A 96 -7.74 -12.89 -1.85
C ARG A 96 -7.26 -12.12 -0.62
N GLN A 97 -7.57 -10.83 -0.54
CA GLN A 97 -7.20 -9.98 0.58
C GLN A 97 -8.02 -10.28 1.83
N VAL A 98 -9.33 -10.48 1.69
CA VAL A 98 -10.23 -10.83 2.79
C VAL A 98 -9.91 -12.20 3.36
N ASP A 99 -9.68 -13.21 2.50
CA ASP A 99 -9.28 -14.55 2.93
C ASP A 99 -7.96 -14.50 3.72
N PHE A 100 -6.98 -13.72 3.26
CA PHE A 100 -5.72 -13.54 3.98
C PHE A 100 -5.93 -12.85 5.33
N ALA A 101 -6.78 -11.83 5.40
CA ALA A 101 -7.07 -11.11 6.64
C ALA A 101 -7.69 -12.03 7.70
N ASN A 102 -8.57 -12.97 7.27
CA ASN A 102 -9.35 -13.82 8.16
C ASN A 102 -8.72 -15.19 8.45
N GLN A 103 -7.46 -15.41 8.08
CA GLN A 103 -6.80 -16.68 8.38
C GLN A 103 -6.60 -16.90 9.89
N PRO A 104 -6.64 -18.17 10.39
CA PRO A 104 -6.59 -18.46 11.84
C PRO A 104 -5.33 -17.95 12.55
N SER A 105 -4.20 -17.83 11.85
CA SER A 105 -2.94 -17.33 12.41
C SER A 105 -2.95 -15.81 12.68
N GLY A 106 -4.02 -15.11 12.30
CA GLY A 106 -4.03 -13.65 12.22
C GLY A 106 -3.32 -13.12 10.98
N ALA A 107 -3.26 -11.80 10.82
CA ALA A 107 -2.68 -11.20 9.64
C ALA A 107 -2.26 -9.74 9.87
N LEU A 108 -1.26 -9.28 9.14
CA LEU A 108 -0.98 -7.87 8.93
C LEU A 108 -1.06 -7.55 7.43
N LEU A 109 -1.88 -6.57 7.07
CA LEU A 109 -2.05 -6.12 5.69
C LEU A 109 -1.62 -4.66 5.54
N ASP A 110 -0.86 -4.38 4.48
CA ASP A 110 -0.46 -3.03 4.05
C ASP A 110 -1.22 -2.64 2.77
N GLY A 111 -1.89 -1.49 2.79
CA GLY A 111 -2.66 -1.02 1.63
C GLY A 111 -3.09 0.43 1.66
N ARG A 112 -4.35 0.67 1.23
CA ARG A 112 -4.99 1.99 1.15
C ARG A 112 -6.36 2.03 1.81
N ASP A 113 -7.01 0.91 1.90
CA ASP A 113 -8.39 0.72 2.32
C ASP A 113 -8.58 -0.54 3.17
N ILE A 114 -7.49 -1.02 3.76
CA ILE A 114 -7.51 -2.25 4.56
C ILE A 114 -8.45 -2.07 5.75
N GLY A 115 -8.26 -1.01 6.54
CA GLY A 115 -9.08 -0.74 7.72
C GLY A 115 -10.49 -0.22 7.44
N THR A 116 -10.79 0.14 6.18
CA THR A 116 -12.12 0.66 5.80
C THR A 116 -12.95 -0.34 5.01
N VAL A 117 -12.33 -1.22 4.22
CA VAL A 117 -13.02 -2.12 3.27
C VAL A 117 -12.63 -3.58 3.47
N ILE A 118 -11.33 -3.90 3.48
CA ILE A 118 -10.85 -5.29 3.48
C ILE A 118 -11.02 -5.95 4.84
N ALA A 119 -10.59 -5.26 5.91
CA ALA A 119 -10.67 -5.72 7.29
C ALA A 119 -11.23 -4.61 8.20
N PRO A 120 -12.49 -4.17 8.00
CA PRO A 120 -13.09 -3.12 8.82
C PRO A 120 -13.26 -3.53 10.30
N HIS A 121 -13.11 -4.81 10.60
CA HIS A 121 -13.13 -5.42 11.92
C HIS A 121 -11.73 -5.68 12.50
N ALA A 122 -10.66 -5.19 11.86
CA ALA A 122 -9.29 -5.37 12.34
C ALA A 122 -9.15 -4.87 13.79
N ASP A 123 -8.40 -5.63 14.61
CA ASP A 123 -8.15 -5.31 16.02
C ASP A 123 -7.42 -3.98 16.18
N VAL A 124 -6.50 -3.70 15.26
CA VAL A 124 -5.75 -2.44 15.20
C VAL A 124 -5.71 -1.92 13.76
N LYS A 125 -5.99 -0.62 13.62
CA LYS A 125 -5.89 0.09 12.35
C LYS A 125 -4.92 1.24 12.52
N LEU A 126 -3.88 1.27 11.69
CA LEU A 126 -2.91 2.35 11.60
C LEU A 126 -3.09 3.10 10.28
N PHE A 127 -3.11 4.41 10.34
CA PHE A 127 -3.02 5.26 9.17
C PHE A 127 -1.70 6.02 9.21
N VAL A 128 -0.77 5.62 8.34
CA VAL A 128 0.60 6.15 8.28
C VAL A 128 0.69 7.23 7.23
N THR A 129 1.10 8.43 7.62
CA THR A 129 1.21 9.58 6.73
C THR A 129 2.55 10.29 6.87
N ALA A 130 2.84 11.19 5.94
CA ALA A 130 3.88 12.20 5.98
C ALA A 130 3.55 13.29 4.93
N PRO A 131 4.03 14.54 5.08
CA PRO A 131 3.90 15.58 4.06
C PRO A 131 4.40 15.12 2.69
N ALA A 132 3.78 15.58 1.61
CA ALA A 132 4.11 15.16 0.25
C ALA A 132 5.57 15.43 -0.10
N GLU A 133 6.10 16.56 0.35
CA GLU A 133 7.49 16.99 0.14
C GLU A 133 8.47 16.04 0.83
N VAL A 134 8.16 15.61 2.05
CA VAL A 134 8.98 14.64 2.80
C VAL A 134 8.99 13.29 2.10
N ARG A 135 7.83 12.85 1.60
CA ARG A 135 7.71 11.60 0.84
C ARG A 135 8.47 11.67 -0.49
N ALA A 136 8.40 12.82 -1.16
CA ALA A 136 9.14 13.08 -2.40
C ALA A 136 10.65 13.08 -2.13
N GLN A 137 11.11 13.68 -1.03
CA GLN A 137 12.52 13.69 -0.67
C GLN A 137 13.05 12.28 -0.38
N ARG A 138 12.32 11.49 0.40
CA ARG A 138 12.68 10.09 0.69
C ARG A 138 12.81 9.28 -0.60
N ARG A 139 11.90 9.49 -1.55
CA ARG A 139 11.91 8.81 -2.84
C ARG A 139 13.04 9.27 -3.73
N TYR A 140 13.29 10.58 -3.77
CA TYR A 140 14.43 11.16 -4.50
C TYR A 140 15.74 10.57 -4.00
N ASP A 141 15.98 10.55 -2.68
CA ASP A 141 17.19 10.02 -2.08
C ASP A 141 17.36 8.51 -2.37
N GLU A 142 16.26 7.75 -2.40
CA GLU A 142 16.26 6.34 -2.78
C GLU A 142 16.72 6.16 -4.24
N MET A 143 16.13 6.93 -5.17
CA MET A 143 16.48 6.85 -6.59
C MET A 143 17.91 7.29 -6.85
N GLN A 144 18.39 8.34 -6.20
CA GLN A 144 19.79 8.78 -6.28
C GLN A 144 20.76 7.69 -5.81
N ARG A 145 20.44 6.99 -4.71
CA ARG A 145 21.26 5.85 -4.24
C ARG A 145 21.33 4.70 -5.23
N HIS A 146 20.31 4.53 -6.06
CA HIS A 146 20.28 3.53 -7.12
C HIS A 146 20.87 4.04 -8.46
N GLY A 147 21.42 5.27 -8.49
CA GLY A 147 22.02 5.86 -9.69
C GLY A 147 20.99 6.25 -10.76
N ILE A 148 19.71 6.41 -10.38
CA ILE A 148 18.63 6.80 -11.29
C ILE A 148 18.58 8.32 -11.32
N ASP A 149 18.81 8.91 -12.49
CA ASP A 149 18.72 10.36 -12.70
C ASP A 149 17.25 10.78 -12.83
N VAL A 150 16.77 11.55 -11.86
CA VAL A 150 15.39 12.05 -11.79
C VAL A 150 15.38 13.44 -11.18
N ARG A 151 14.39 14.25 -11.53
CA ARG A 151 14.21 15.56 -10.91
C ARG A 151 13.24 15.44 -9.73
N PHE A 152 13.57 16.11 -8.62
CA PHE A 152 12.69 16.16 -7.44
C PHE A 152 11.26 16.63 -7.77
N ALA A 153 11.14 17.63 -8.65
CA ALA A 153 9.84 18.17 -9.06
C ALA A 153 8.94 17.12 -9.74
N ASP A 154 9.53 16.21 -10.53
CA ASP A 154 8.79 15.14 -11.20
C ASP A 154 8.29 14.10 -10.20
N ILE A 155 9.12 13.75 -9.22
CA ILE A 155 8.73 12.85 -8.13
C ILE A 155 7.59 13.46 -7.29
N LEU A 156 7.70 14.74 -6.94
CA LEU A 156 6.67 15.43 -6.17
C LEU A 156 5.34 15.50 -6.94
N ALA A 157 5.41 15.81 -8.24
CA ALA A 157 4.23 15.82 -9.11
C ALA A 157 3.57 14.44 -9.21
N ASP A 158 4.35 13.34 -9.32
CA ASP A 158 3.82 11.98 -9.33
C ASP A 158 3.16 11.61 -7.99
N ILE A 159 3.77 11.99 -6.85
CA ILE A 159 3.18 11.77 -5.53
C ILE A 159 1.83 12.49 -5.41
N HIS A 160 1.74 13.76 -5.82
CA HIS A 160 0.46 14.48 -5.82
C HIS A 160 -0.58 13.83 -6.72
N ALA A 161 -0.19 13.40 -7.92
CA ALA A 161 -1.08 12.73 -8.85
C ALA A 161 -1.59 11.39 -8.30
N ARG A 162 -0.75 10.62 -7.61
CA ARG A 162 -1.14 9.36 -6.95
C ARG A 162 -2.07 9.61 -5.77
N ASP A 163 -1.76 10.58 -4.92
CA ASP A 163 -2.62 10.95 -3.79
C ASP A 163 -4.00 11.39 -4.27
N ALA A 164 -4.06 12.23 -5.31
CA ALA A 164 -5.31 12.67 -5.90
C ALA A 164 -6.14 11.49 -6.43
N ARG A 165 -5.50 10.53 -7.12
CA ARG A 165 -6.18 9.31 -7.59
C ARG A 165 -6.66 8.45 -6.41
N ASP A 166 -5.78 8.17 -5.43
CA ASP A 166 -6.11 7.28 -4.31
C ASP A 166 -7.22 7.86 -3.43
N MET A 167 -7.20 9.18 -3.16
CA MET A 167 -8.22 9.87 -2.34
C MET A 167 -9.50 10.15 -3.12
N GLY A 168 -9.40 10.37 -4.44
CA GLY A 168 -10.52 10.73 -5.31
C GLY A 168 -11.32 9.54 -5.85
N ARG A 169 -10.94 8.30 -5.55
CA ARG A 169 -11.68 7.12 -6.00
C ARG A 169 -13.12 7.14 -5.50
N VAL A 170 -14.07 6.81 -6.38
CA VAL A 170 -15.48 6.65 -6.02
C VAL A 170 -15.65 5.43 -5.09
N ASP A 171 -14.92 4.35 -5.40
CA ASP A 171 -14.93 3.12 -4.62
C ASP A 171 -13.65 3.03 -3.77
N ALA A 172 -13.82 2.78 -2.47
CA ALA A 172 -12.76 2.58 -1.50
C ALA A 172 -11.65 3.68 -1.53
N PRO A 173 -12.01 4.97 -1.36
CA PRO A 173 -11.02 6.04 -1.34
C PRO A 173 -10.03 5.87 -0.18
N LEU A 174 -8.78 6.32 -0.40
CA LEU A 174 -7.80 6.40 0.67
C LEU A 174 -8.24 7.41 1.72
N LYS A 175 -8.62 6.93 2.87
CA LYS A 175 -8.96 7.74 4.06
C LYS A 175 -8.72 6.93 5.32
N PRO A 176 -8.41 7.56 6.45
CA PRO A 176 -8.33 6.86 7.72
C PRO A 176 -9.70 6.28 8.10
N ALA A 177 -9.70 5.06 8.62
CA ALA A 177 -10.88 4.51 9.30
C ALA A 177 -11.19 5.37 10.54
N GLN A 178 -12.46 5.40 10.97
CA GLN A 178 -12.89 6.24 12.09
C GLN A 178 -12.13 5.92 13.40
N ASP A 179 -11.76 4.67 13.59
CA ASP A 179 -11.04 4.14 14.74
C ASP A 179 -9.53 3.94 14.48
N ALA A 180 -9.01 4.47 13.37
CA ALA A 180 -7.60 4.35 13.03
C ALA A 180 -6.71 5.24 13.92
N LEU A 181 -5.60 4.68 14.36
CA LEU A 181 -4.52 5.42 15.00
C LEU A 181 -3.68 6.11 13.93
N LEU A 182 -3.54 7.43 14.03
CA LEU A 182 -2.76 8.21 13.09
C LEU A 182 -1.29 8.22 13.48
N LEU A 183 -0.41 7.96 12.54
CA LEU A 183 1.04 8.05 12.70
C LEU A 183 1.63 8.91 11.60
N ASP A 184 2.00 10.15 11.95
CA ASP A 184 2.80 10.99 11.08
C ASP A 184 4.28 10.62 11.24
N THR A 185 4.91 10.28 10.11
CA THR A 185 6.32 9.90 10.07
C THR A 185 7.21 11.02 9.53
N GLY A 186 6.66 12.23 9.31
CA GLY A 186 7.35 13.35 8.67
C GLY A 186 8.72 13.63 9.27
N ASP A 187 8.76 13.76 10.58
CA ASP A 187 9.97 14.12 11.35
C ASP A 187 10.65 12.90 12.01
N LEU A 188 10.19 11.67 11.69
CA LEU A 188 10.72 10.47 12.33
C LEU A 188 11.80 9.78 11.48
N THR A 189 12.82 9.26 12.16
CA THR A 189 13.69 8.25 11.55
C THR A 189 12.93 6.95 11.35
N ILE A 190 13.43 6.06 10.50
CA ILE A 190 12.83 4.72 10.28
C ILE A 190 12.68 3.98 11.61
N GLY A 191 13.73 3.94 12.44
CA GLY A 191 13.69 3.28 13.74
C GLY A 191 12.70 3.92 14.70
N GLY A 192 12.65 5.25 14.77
CA GLY A 192 11.67 6.00 15.57
C GLY A 192 10.23 5.73 15.16
N ALA A 193 9.97 5.70 13.87
CA ALA A 193 8.64 5.40 13.32
C ALA A 193 8.20 3.96 13.65
N VAL A 194 9.11 2.97 13.57
CA VAL A 194 8.84 1.58 13.95
C VAL A 194 8.48 1.50 15.44
N GLN A 195 9.28 2.10 16.32
CA GLN A 195 9.00 2.09 17.76
C GLN A 195 7.67 2.78 18.11
N ALA A 196 7.37 3.91 17.47
CA ALA A 196 6.10 4.60 17.65
C ALA A 196 4.91 3.73 17.18
N ALA A 197 5.05 3.06 16.04
CA ALA A 197 4.01 2.15 15.54
C ALA A 197 3.77 0.96 16.50
N ILE A 198 4.83 0.32 17.01
CA ILE A 198 4.72 -0.77 18.00
C ILE A 198 3.99 -0.27 19.24
N ALA A 199 4.39 0.88 19.80
CA ALA A 199 3.78 1.45 21.00
C ALA A 199 2.29 1.76 20.79
N LEU A 200 1.90 2.26 19.63
CA LEU A 200 0.50 2.52 19.28
C LEU A 200 -0.31 1.22 19.25
N VAL A 201 0.20 0.17 18.57
CA VAL A 201 -0.47 -1.14 18.49
C VAL A 201 -0.64 -1.73 19.88
N GLU A 202 0.43 -1.79 20.69
CA GLU A 202 0.38 -2.33 22.06
C GLU A 202 -0.59 -1.54 22.95
N SER A 203 -0.61 -0.20 22.83
CA SER A 203 -1.54 0.64 23.59
C SER A 203 -2.98 0.34 23.23
N ARG A 204 -3.29 0.06 21.95
CA ARG A 204 -4.63 -0.30 21.52
C ARG A 204 -5.05 -1.66 22.05
N LEU A 205 -4.17 -2.66 21.95
CA LEU A 205 -4.43 -4.02 22.41
C LEU A 205 -4.67 -4.10 23.93
N ARG A 206 -4.04 -3.24 24.73
CA ARG A 206 -4.28 -3.16 26.19
C ARG A 206 -5.64 -2.56 26.56
N LYS A 207 -6.31 -1.87 25.65
CA LYS A 207 -7.61 -1.21 25.89
C LYS A 207 -8.80 -2.01 25.34
N SER A 208 -8.53 -3.08 24.59
CA SER A 208 -9.52 -4.01 24.04
C SER A 208 -9.72 -5.19 24.97
#